data_1da7fdb89b3d1990c75daf26fe5752f4
#
_entry.id   1da7fdb89b3d1990c75daf26fe5752f4
#
_cell.length_a   1.000
_cell.length_b   1.000
_cell.length_c   1.000
_cell.angle_alpha   90.00
_cell.angle_beta   90.00
_cell.angle_gamma   90.00
#
_symmetry.space_group_name_H-M   'P 1'
#
loop_
_entity.id
_entity.type
_entity.pdbx_description
1 polymer ?
#
loop_
_entity_poly.entity_id
_entity_poly.type
_entity_poly.pdbx_seq_one_letter_code
_entity_poly.pdbx_strand_id
1 'polypeptide(L)'
;MNYQVAIQTFVNGLGRVAALTLSIVAGLSAADDIQNFYFKKNAVRVLILSGRNNHDWRSSTPFLEKVLNETGRFDVRVEEEPNGIDADTLSPFDVLVDDYCGPRWPEVTEKAIEAFVRSGKGLVAVHAADYPFAGMPVLGANQSRTNLTEPVWEEWKRIIGPFWLPITGHGARYTFKLKWTDLEHPILKGLDEDYYATDEFYTKFGYQPGVKVNVIATAYDDPKYRGTGKDEPVLMTLQYGKGRVFHTILGHDMTALVEPAFVVPFVRGTEWAAIGTVTLPTPAQARAQAAANKSLRVLVITGGHAYNTSFYSVFDGYDDLVWDHAPSNEAAFSRDIRERYDVLVLYDYSPDLSDPGRKNLRDFLEAGKGVVVLHHAIADYNSWPWWWQEVVGGRYLLKADGDVPASKFKEGVDVVVQPTSERSPITSAIGPMHVKDEVYKGLQISKEVKVLLTTDNPDADGPIAWVSPYLKSRVVYIALGHGPEAHRYPAYRRLVKNAIIWAGGRQTPGPARPGRK
;
A
#
# COMPACT_ATOMS: atom_id res chain seq x y z
N MET A 1 5.66 -4.54 4.93
CA MET A 1 6.66 -3.57 5.44
C MET A 1 6.18 -2.22 5.01
N ASN A 2 6.07 -1.26 5.91
CA ASN A 2 6.05 0.09 5.36
C ASN A 2 7.44 0.34 4.79
N TYR A 3 7.60 -0.05 3.54
CA TYR A 3 8.82 0.11 2.74
C TYR A 3 9.37 1.55 2.85
N GLN A 4 8.47 2.48 3.02
CA GLN A 4 8.74 3.91 3.15
C GLN A 4 9.48 4.25 4.46
N VAL A 5 9.02 3.73 5.60
CA VAL A 5 9.65 4.00 6.90
C VAL A 5 11.06 3.41 6.97
N ALA A 6 11.24 2.21 6.43
CA ALA A 6 12.56 1.59 6.40
C ALA A 6 13.54 2.31 5.46
N ILE A 7 13.06 2.85 4.33
CA ILE A 7 13.86 3.68 3.43
C ILE A 7 14.27 4.98 4.12
N GLN A 8 13.36 5.67 4.80
CA GLN A 8 13.66 6.90 5.53
C GLN A 8 14.80 6.70 6.52
N THR A 9 14.78 5.61 7.27
CA THR A 9 15.83 5.28 8.23
C THR A 9 17.17 5.00 7.54
N PHE A 10 17.15 4.34 6.39
CA PHE A 10 18.35 4.05 5.61
C PHE A 10 19.01 5.33 5.07
N VAL A 11 18.23 6.22 4.47
CA VAL A 11 18.73 7.49 3.90
C VAL A 11 19.29 8.41 4.99
N ASN A 12 18.63 8.50 6.14
CA ASN A 12 19.13 9.30 7.28
C ASN A 12 20.41 8.74 7.88
N GLY A 13 20.60 7.40 7.86
CA GLY A 13 21.83 6.75 8.30
C GLY A 13 23.03 7.06 7.41
N LEU A 14 22.84 7.05 6.10
CA LEU A 14 23.88 7.38 5.11
C LEU A 14 24.29 8.87 5.15
N GLY A 15 23.33 9.77 5.41
CA GLY A 15 23.60 11.20 5.52
C GLY A 15 24.52 11.58 6.68
N ARG A 16 24.61 10.74 7.72
CA ARG A 16 25.52 10.96 8.86
C ARG A 16 26.93 10.46 8.63
N VAL A 17 27.14 9.51 7.72
CA VAL A 17 28.48 8.96 7.39
C VAL A 17 29.16 9.78 6.29
N ALA A 18 28.43 10.47 5.43
CA ALA A 18 28.96 11.28 4.33
C ALA A 18 29.43 12.70 4.74
N ALA A 19 29.33 13.06 6.02
CA ALA A 19 29.69 14.41 6.49
C ALA A 19 31.20 14.61 6.78
N LEU A 20 32.04 13.63 6.52
CA LEU A 20 33.52 13.78 6.61
C LEU A 20 34.17 13.52 5.27
N THR A 21 34.61 14.57 4.65
CA THR A 21 35.48 14.79 3.47
C THR A 21 34.78 15.21 2.18
N LEU A 22 34.76 16.46 1.86
CA LEU A 22 35.41 17.16 0.74
C LEU A 22 34.88 18.59 0.63
N SER A 23 35.67 19.55 1.08
CA SER A 23 35.47 20.96 0.74
C SER A 23 36.01 21.19 -0.66
N ILE A 24 35.14 21.15 -1.68
CA ILE A 24 35.41 21.76 -2.98
C ILE A 24 34.48 22.97 -3.09
N VAL A 25 35.08 24.15 -3.01
CA VAL A 25 34.41 25.42 -3.34
C VAL A 25 34.20 25.47 -4.84
N ALA A 26 33.05 25.04 -5.32
CA ALA A 26 32.55 25.41 -6.64
C ALA A 26 31.58 26.59 -6.43
N GLY A 27 31.83 27.71 -7.11
CA GLY A 27 30.95 28.87 -7.04
C GLY A 27 29.54 28.51 -7.55
N LEU A 28 28.59 28.48 -6.63
CA LEU A 28 27.16 28.33 -6.93
C LEU A 28 26.69 29.66 -7.58
N SER A 29 25.96 29.56 -8.71
CA SER A 29 25.29 30.73 -9.28
C SER A 29 24.10 31.15 -8.41
N ALA A 30 23.73 32.42 -8.43
CA ALA A 30 22.58 32.92 -7.67
C ALA A 30 21.26 32.21 -8.03
N ALA A 31 21.15 31.62 -9.22
CA ALA A 31 20.01 30.81 -9.66
C ALA A 31 19.92 29.47 -8.90
N ASP A 32 21.09 28.84 -8.57
CA ASP A 32 21.12 27.60 -7.81
C ASP A 32 20.69 27.82 -6.35
N ASP A 33 20.97 28.99 -5.77
CA ASP A 33 20.59 29.33 -4.40
C ASP A 33 19.06 29.49 -4.26
N ILE A 34 18.38 30.07 -5.23
CA ILE A 34 16.92 30.21 -5.22
C ILE A 34 16.23 28.85 -5.35
N GLN A 35 16.71 27.98 -6.24
CA GLN A 35 16.16 26.63 -6.39
C GLN A 35 16.36 25.79 -5.12
N ASN A 36 17.50 25.90 -4.46
CA ASN A 36 17.79 25.22 -3.20
C ASN A 36 16.94 25.71 -2.02
N PHE A 37 16.37 26.91 -2.11
CA PHE A 37 15.44 27.41 -1.09
C PHE A 37 14.07 26.73 -1.15
N TYR A 38 13.60 26.35 -2.36
CA TYR A 38 12.28 25.75 -2.54
C TYR A 38 12.25 24.23 -2.54
N PHE A 39 13.38 23.57 -2.69
CA PHE A 39 13.49 22.11 -2.74
C PHE A 39 14.48 21.58 -1.73
N LYS A 40 14.24 20.36 -1.25
CA LYS A 40 15.18 19.64 -0.37
C LYS A 40 16.50 19.43 -1.11
N LYS A 41 17.60 19.70 -0.44
CA LYS A 41 18.95 19.52 -1.01
C LYS A 41 19.17 18.04 -1.39
N ASN A 42 19.68 17.81 -2.58
CA ASN A 42 20.00 16.48 -3.12
C ASN A 42 18.78 15.55 -3.33
N ALA A 43 17.55 16.05 -3.22
CA ALA A 43 16.37 15.27 -3.58
C ALA A 43 16.18 15.21 -5.09
N VAL A 44 15.58 14.12 -5.56
CA VAL A 44 14.99 14.04 -6.90
C VAL A 44 13.69 14.86 -6.88
N ARG A 45 13.56 15.81 -7.81
CA ARG A 45 12.42 16.74 -7.87
C ARG A 45 11.34 16.15 -8.76
N VAL A 46 10.18 15.90 -8.17
CA VAL A 46 9.06 15.23 -8.84
C VAL A 46 7.89 16.18 -8.98
N LEU A 47 7.28 16.23 -10.16
CA LEU A 47 5.99 16.86 -10.37
C LEU A 47 4.95 15.78 -10.72
N ILE A 48 3.92 15.64 -9.90
CA ILE A 48 2.77 14.79 -10.20
C ILE A 48 1.75 15.60 -10.98
N LEU A 49 1.37 15.12 -12.16
CA LEU A 49 0.30 15.66 -12.98
C LEU A 49 -1.00 14.95 -12.62
N SER A 50 -2.02 15.66 -12.22
CA SER A 50 -3.27 15.14 -11.69
C SER A 50 -4.47 16.05 -11.98
N GLY A 51 -5.52 15.98 -11.15
CA GLY A 51 -6.69 16.87 -11.16
C GLY A 51 -7.87 16.34 -11.96
N ARG A 52 -7.65 15.36 -12.85
CA ARG A 52 -8.71 14.63 -13.57
C ARG A 52 -8.33 13.19 -13.77
N ASN A 53 -9.23 12.28 -13.42
CA ASN A 53 -9.08 10.86 -13.68
C ASN A 53 -10.45 10.20 -13.64
N ASN A 54 -10.64 9.09 -14.34
CA ASN A 54 -11.80 8.22 -14.22
C ASN A 54 -11.76 7.34 -12.97
N HIS A 55 -10.64 7.35 -12.25
CA HIS A 55 -10.43 6.75 -10.94
C HIS A 55 -10.43 7.81 -9.83
N ASP A 56 -10.35 7.37 -8.57
CA ASP A 56 -10.34 8.29 -7.42
C ASP A 56 -8.97 8.96 -7.22
N TRP A 57 -8.63 9.90 -8.11
CA TRP A 57 -7.37 10.65 -8.04
C TRP A 57 -7.24 11.47 -6.74
N ARG A 58 -8.35 11.83 -6.10
CA ARG A 58 -8.32 12.53 -4.80
C ARG A 58 -7.78 11.67 -3.67
N SER A 59 -7.78 10.35 -3.84
CA SER A 59 -7.12 9.41 -2.93
C SER A 59 -5.77 8.96 -3.48
N SER A 60 -5.65 8.67 -4.79
CA SER A 60 -4.39 8.17 -5.39
C SER A 60 -3.30 9.23 -5.37
N THR A 61 -3.56 10.44 -5.83
CA THR A 61 -2.54 11.50 -5.91
C THR A 61 -1.86 11.81 -4.56
N PRO A 62 -2.61 12.07 -3.45
CA PRO A 62 -1.98 12.25 -2.15
C PRO A 62 -1.21 11.02 -1.66
N PHE A 63 -1.63 9.82 -2.05
CA PHE A 63 -0.89 8.60 -1.72
C PHE A 63 0.42 8.51 -2.49
N LEU A 64 0.43 8.78 -3.80
CA LEU A 64 1.64 8.82 -4.62
C LEU A 64 2.65 9.85 -4.10
N GLU A 65 2.17 11.06 -3.76
CA GLU A 65 2.98 12.09 -3.11
C GLU A 65 3.58 11.59 -1.80
N LYS A 66 2.76 11.01 -0.93
CA LYS A 66 3.17 10.47 0.37
C LYS A 66 4.26 9.41 0.22
N VAL A 67 4.05 8.38 -0.61
CA VAL A 67 4.99 7.26 -0.72
C VAL A 67 6.35 7.69 -1.27
N LEU A 68 6.39 8.67 -2.17
CA LEU A 68 7.64 9.23 -2.66
C LEU A 68 8.34 10.07 -1.58
N ASN A 69 7.64 10.99 -0.93
CA ASN A 69 8.20 11.87 0.10
C ASN A 69 8.72 11.08 1.32
N GLU A 70 8.04 10.00 1.74
CA GLU A 70 8.44 9.17 2.88
C GLU A 70 9.74 8.41 2.66
N THR A 71 10.17 8.21 1.41
CA THR A 71 11.50 7.64 1.13
C THR A 71 12.64 8.57 1.57
N GLY A 72 12.39 9.86 1.72
CA GLY A 72 13.40 10.89 1.93
C GLY A 72 14.27 11.18 0.71
N ARG A 73 14.07 10.46 -0.41
CA ARG A 73 14.82 10.59 -1.66
C ARG A 73 14.25 11.65 -2.57
N PHE A 74 12.94 11.91 -2.47
CA PHE A 74 12.21 12.80 -3.36
C PHE A 74 11.76 14.08 -2.67
N ASP A 75 11.53 15.11 -3.47
CA ASP A 75 10.80 16.33 -3.14
C ASP A 75 9.69 16.49 -4.17
N VAL A 76 8.45 16.31 -3.75
CA VAL A 76 7.29 16.16 -4.62
C VAL A 76 6.45 17.42 -4.61
N ARG A 77 5.98 17.83 -5.79
CA ARG A 77 4.91 18.79 -5.99
C ARG A 77 3.80 18.16 -6.79
N VAL A 78 2.59 18.66 -6.63
CA VAL A 78 1.39 18.23 -7.34
C VAL A 78 0.84 19.38 -8.14
N GLU A 79 0.48 19.13 -9.40
CA GLU A 79 -0.22 20.05 -10.27
C GLU A 79 -1.56 19.44 -10.68
N GLU A 80 -2.66 20.06 -10.21
CA GLU A 80 -4.02 19.59 -10.49
C GLU A 80 -4.67 20.29 -11.69
N GLU A 81 -4.01 21.32 -12.26
CA GLU A 81 -4.43 22.01 -13.47
C GLU A 81 -3.28 22.10 -14.49
N PRO A 82 -2.89 20.97 -15.11
CA PRO A 82 -1.72 20.93 -16.00
C PRO A 82 -1.78 21.85 -17.22
N ASN A 83 -2.96 22.41 -17.53
CA ASN A 83 -3.16 23.32 -18.66
C ASN A 83 -2.26 24.57 -18.64
N GLY A 84 -1.73 24.95 -17.48
CA GLY A 84 -0.85 26.10 -17.32
C GLY A 84 0.64 25.79 -17.41
N ILE A 85 1.01 24.54 -17.60
CA ILE A 85 2.41 24.11 -17.63
C ILE A 85 3.09 24.57 -18.91
N ASP A 86 4.29 25.14 -18.76
CA ASP A 86 5.21 25.47 -19.84
C ASP A 86 6.64 24.94 -19.55
N ALA A 87 7.60 25.28 -20.37
CA ALA A 87 8.99 24.86 -20.23
C ALA A 87 9.65 25.40 -18.94
N ASP A 88 9.32 26.64 -18.56
CA ASP A 88 9.87 27.27 -17.35
C ASP A 88 9.32 26.59 -16.10
N THR A 89 8.02 26.28 -16.10
CA THR A 89 7.37 25.51 -15.02
C THR A 89 8.04 24.14 -14.83
N LEU A 90 8.38 23.45 -15.90
CA LEU A 90 9.01 22.12 -15.84
C LEU A 90 10.51 22.15 -15.51
N SER A 91 11.18 23.26 -15.77
CA SER A 91 12.66 23.36 -15.70
C SER A 91 13.26 22.86 -14.38
N PRO A 92 12.67 23.10 -13.17
CA PRO A 92 13.26 22.66 -11.91
C PRO A 92 13.11 21.17 -11.63
N PHE A 93 12.25 20.45 -12.35
CA PHE A 93 11.95 19.05 -12.05
C PHE A 93 12.88 18.07 -12.77
N ASP A 94 12.99 16.85 -12.26
CA ASP A 94 13.79 15.76 -12.80
C ASP A 94 12.94 14.67 -13.43
N VAL A 95 11.71 14.53 -12.96
CA VAL A 95 10.76 13.51 -13.42
C VAL A 95 9.31 13.98 -13.22
N LEU A 96 8.46 13.63 -14.19
CA LEU A 96 7.02 13.75 -14.11
C LEU A 96 6.41 12.41 -13.71
N VAL A 97 5.37 12.44 -12.88
CA VAL A 97 4.50 11.29 -12.59
C VAL A 97 3.12 11.64 -13.12
N ASP A 98 2.62 10.87 -14.06
CA ASP A 98 1.32 11.10 -14.66
C ASP A 98 0.26 10.22 -14.01
N ASP A 99 -0.62 10.85 -13.20
CA ASP A 99 -1.84 10.31 -12.60
C ASP A 99 -3.08 10.99 -13.21
N TYR A 100 -2.97 11.39 -14.49
CA TYR A 100 -4.00 12.15 -15.18
C TYR A 100 -4.70 11.29 -16.24
N CYS A 101 -6.03 11.36 -16.26
CA CYS A 101 -6.87 10.77 -17.30
C CYS A 101 -8.05 11.71 -17.60
N GLY A 102 -7.79 12.75 -18.36
CA GLY A 102 -8.76 13.80 -18.66
C GLY A 102 -8.63 14.36 -20.07
N PRO A 103 -9.25 15.52 -20.34
CA PRO A 103 -9.14 16.22 -21.61
C PRO A 103 -7.70 16.54 -21.98
N ARG A 104 -7.49 16.68 -23.27
CA ARG A 104 -6.20 17.06 -23.85
C ARG A 104 -5.72 18.43 -23.35
N TRP A 105 -4.41 18.55 -23.13
CA TRP A 105 -3.79 19.80 -22.70
C TRP A 105 -3.58 20.77 -23.86
N PRO A 106 -3.35 22.07 -23.59
CA PRO A 106 -2.96 23.03 -24.62
C PRO A 106 -1.62 22.60 -25.28
N GLU A 107 -1.47 22.98 -26.56
CA GLU A 107 -0.27 22.61 -27.32
C GLU A 107 1.04 23.08 -26.65
N VAL A 108 1.03 24.23 -25.98
CA VAL A 108 2.20 24.73 -25.23
C VAL A 108 2.63 23.76 -24.14
N THR A 109 1.67 23.20 -23.40
CA THR A 109 1.91 22.20 -22.34
C THR A 109 2.42 20.89 -22.94
N GLU A 110 1.77 20.40 -24.00
CA GLU A 110 2.18 19.19 -24.70
C GLU A 110 3.62 19.29 -25.20
N LYS A 111 3.96 20.38 -25.85
CA LYS A 111 5.33 20.64 -26.36
C LYS A 111 6.36 20.78 -25.24
N ALA A 112 5.98 21.37 -24.11
CA ALA A 112 6.83 21.46 -22.93
C ALA A 112 7.16 20.07 -22.38
N ILE A 113 6.16 19.19 -22.25
CA ILE A 113 6.32 17.80 -21.78
C ILE A 113 7.16 16.99 -22.78
N GLU A 114 6.88 17.09 -24.09
CA GLU A 114 7.68 16.44 -25.13
C GLU A 114 9.17 16.85 -25.02
N ALA A 115 9.44 18.14 -24.92
CA ALA A 115 10.79 18.67 -24.82
C ALA A 115 11.47 18.25 -23.51
N PHE A 116 10.75 18.26 -22.40
CA PHE A 116 11.21 17.85 -21.08
C PHE A 116 11.71 16.41 -21.11
N VAL A 117 10.88 15.46 -21.52
CA VAL A 117 11.28 14.05 -21.58
C VAL A 117 12.37 13.83 -22.63
N ARG A 118 12.24 14.41 -23.82
CA ARG A 118 13.23 14.29 -24.91
C ARG A 118 14.62 14.78 -24.51
N SER A 119 14.71 15.75 -23.60
CA SER A 119 15.98 16.32 -23.11
C SER A 119 16.80 15.37 -22.23
N GLY A 120 16.16 14.34 -21.65
CA GLY A 120 16.82 13.37 -20.75
C GLY A 120 16.15 13.23 -19.38
N LYS A 121 15.10 14.02 -19.13
CA LYS A 121 14.29 13.94 -17.91
C LYS A 121 13.37 12.72 -17.94
N GLY A 122 12.80 12.36 -16.76
CA GLY A 122 11.97 11.17 -16.60
C GLY A 122 10.48 11.39 -16.74
N LEU A 123 9.78 10.30 -17.07
CA LEU A 123 8.32 10.24 -16.96
C LEU A 123 7.90 8.88 -16.39
N VAL A 124 6.90 8.90 -15.51
CA VAL A 124 6.24 7.70 -14.97
C VAL A 124 4.77 7.78 -15.33
N ALA A 125 4.26 6.80 -16.06
CA ALA A 125 2.84 6.66 -16.37
C ALA A 125 2.21 5.64 -15.42
N VAL A 126 1.14 6.05 -14.71
CA VAL A 126 0.47 5.23 -13.72
C VAL A 126 -0.92 4.85 -14.20
N HIS A 127 -1.18 3.57 -14.31
CA HIS A 127 -2.50 2.97 -14.58
C HIS A 127 -3.23 3.67 -15.73
N ALA A 128 -4.29 4.42 -15.44
CA ALA A 128 -5.13 5.08 -16.45
C ALA A 128 -4.46 6.21 -17.24
N ALA A 129 -3.19 6.54 -16.97
CA ALA A 129 -2.42 7.50 -17.78
C ALA A 129 -2.19 7.05 -19.24
N ASP A 130 -2.46 5.77 -19.54
CA ASP A 130 -2.38 5.19 -20.89
C ASP A 130 -3.68 5.36 -21.71
N TYR A 131 -4.75 5.83 -21.07
CA TYR A 131 -6.07 6.00 -21.69
C TYR A 131 -6.26 7.36 -22.39
N PRO A 132 -5.86 8.51 -21.82
CA PRO A 132 -6.12 9.82 -22.42
C PRO A 132 -5.31 10.02 -23.71
N PHE A 133 -5.71 11.00 -24.50
CA PHE A 133 -5.01 11.43 -25.72
C PHE A 133 -4.87 10.36 -26.83
N ALA A 134 -5.44 9.17 -26.65
CA ALA A 134 -5.41 8.08 -27.61
C ALA A 134 -6.63 8.04 -28.54
N GLY A 135 -7.50 9.04 -28.47
CA GLY A 135 -8.74 9.10 -29.25
C GLY A 135 -9.91 8.38 -28.57
N MET A 136 -9.80 8.11 -27.28
CA MET A 136 -10.86 7.52 -26.46
C MET A 136 -11.75 8.60 -25.81
N PRO A 137 -13.02 8.30 -25.45
CA PRO A 137 -13.86 9.21 -24.69
C PRO A 137 -13.25 9.53 -23.33
N VAL A 138 -13.18 10.82 -22.95
CA VAL A 138 -12.59 11.28 -21.70
C VAL A 138 -13.64 11.88 -20.76
N LEU A 139 -13.31 12.02 -19.48
CA LEU A 139 -14.14 12.71 -18.51
C LEU A 139 -14.09 14.24 -18.74
N GLY A 140 -15.26 14.86 -18.80
CA GLY A 140 -15.38 16.31 -18.84
C GLY A 140 -15.03 16.95 -17.50
N ALA A 141 -15.05 18.30 -17.48
CA ALA A 141 -14.71 19.10 -16.30
C ALA A 141 -15.49 18.73 -15.02
N ASN A 142 -16.72 18.22 -15.18
CA ASN A 142 -17.57 17.81 -14.05
C ASN A 142 -17.45 16.32 -13.72
N GLN A 143 -16.39 15.65 -14.19
CA GLN A 143 -16.22 14.19 -14.08
C GLN A 143 -17.37 13.36 -14.70
N SER A 144 -18.21 13.98 -15.53
CA SER A 144 -19.20 13.28 -16.33
C SER A 144 -18.53 12.70 -17.57
N ARG A 145 -18.81 11.43 -17.88
CA ARG A 145 -18.37 10.86 -19.15
C ARG A 145 -18.96 11.69 -20.29
N THR A 146 -18.12 12.24 -21.13
CA THR A 146 -18.52 12.90 -22.35
C THR A 146 -18.47 11.89 -23.49
N ASN A 147 -19.43 11.95 -24.42
CA ASN A 147 -19.33 11.19 -25.67
C ASN A 147 -18.35 11.85 -26.66
N LEU A 148 -17.58 12.83 -26.22
CA LEU A 148 -16.62 13.53 -27.04
C LEU A 148 -15.31 12.75 -27.05
N THR A 149 -14.88 12.38 -28.25
CA THR A 149 -13.54 11.84 -28.49
C THR A 149 -12.58 13.01 -28.60
N GLU A 150 -11.60 13.07 -27.70
CA GLU A 150 -10.54 14.07 -27.82
C GLU A 150 -9.66 13.79 -29.05
N PRO A 151 -9.13 14.82 -29.72
CA PRO A 151 -8.13 14.62 -30.76
C PRO A 151 -6.92 13.85 -30.21
N VAL A 152 -6.38 12.97 -31.04
CA VAL A 152 -5.24 12.14 -30.67
C VAL A 152 -3.99 13.00 -30.52
N TRP A 153 -3.24 12.78 -29.44
CA TRP A 153 -1.88 13.27 -29.31
C TRP A 153 -0.90 12.13 -29.66
N GLU A 154 -0.50 12.08 -30.93
CA GLU A 154 0.31 10.97 -31.46
C GLU A 154 1.69 10.87 -30.78
N GLU A 155 2.26 11.99 -30.34
CA GLU A 155 3.55 11.99 -29.67
C GLU A 155 3.45 11.42 -28.25
N TRP A 156 2.29 11.57 -27.57
CA TRP A 156 2.03 10.94 -26.27
C TRP A 156 2.12 9.42 -26.34
N LYS A 157 1.54 8.82 -27.37
CA LYS A 157 1.63 7.37 -27.61
C LYS A 157 3.09 6.89 -27.78
N ARG A 158 3.97 7.75 -28.32
CA ARG A 158 5.39 7.45 -28.44
C ARG A 158 6.13 7.58 -27.12
N ILE A 159 5.69 8.52 -26.27
CA ILE A 159 6.26 8.77 -24.95
C ILE A 159 5.95 7.65 -24.00
N ILE A 160 4.67 7.28 -23.86
CA ILE A 160 4.23 6.31 -22.82
C ILE A 160 4.40 4.84 -23.23
N GLY A 161 4.51 4.55 -24.54
CA GLY A 161 4.63 3.19 -25.10
C GLY A 161 3.28 2.52 -25.31
N PRO A 162 2.74 1.74 -24.37
CA PRO A 162 1.40 1.17 -24.50
C PRO A 162 0.32 2.24 -24.36
N PHE A 163 -0.72 2.16 -25.19
CA PHE A 163 -1.88 3.07 -25.14
C PHE A 163 -3.18 2.32 -25.46
N TRP A 164 -4.30 2.88 -25.02
CA TRP A 164 -5.61 2.29 -25.23
C TRP A 164 -6.04 2.30 -26.69
N LEU A 165 -6.61 1.17 -27.10
CA LEU A 165 -7.37 0.97 -28.33
C LEU A 165 -8.81 0.63 -27.98
N PRO A 166 -9.77 0.67 -28.94
CA PRO A 166 -11.15 0.22 -28.69
C PRO A 166 -11.27 -1.23 -28.20
N ILE A 167 -10.24 -2.07 -28.43
CA ILE A 167 -10.18 -3.46 -27.98
C ILE A 167 -9.41 -3.64 -26.65
N THR A 168 -8.73 -2.60 -26.16
CA THR A 168 -8.06 -2.64 -24.87
C THR A 168 -9.11 -2.72 -23.76
N GLY A 169 -8.82 -3.44 -22.71
CA GLY A 169 -9.73 -3.61 -21.59
C GLY A 169 -9.15 -4.52 -20.53
N HIS A 170 -9.99 -4.86 -19.58
CA HIS A 170 -9.65 -5.73 -18.45
C HIS A 170 -10.77 -6.70 -18.13
N GLY A 171 -10.44 -7.77 -17.44
CA GLY A 171 -11.38 -8.73 -16.86
C GLY A 171 -12.01 -8.22 -15.55
N ALA A 172 -12.49 -9.16 -14.75
CA ALA A 172 -12.82 -8.86 -13.36
C ALA A 172 -11.53 -8.67 -12.56
N ARG A 173 -11.58 -7.80 -11.56
CA ARG A 173 -10.47 -7.60 -10.63
C ARG A 173 -10.18 -8.88 -9.84
N TYR A 174 -8.91 -9.23 -9.68
CA TYR A 174 -8.46 -10.41 -8.94
C TYR A 174 -7.01 -10.26 -8.49
N THR A 175 -6.56 -11.16 -7.61
CA THR A 175 -5.16 -11.21 -7.18
C THR A 175 -4.34 -12.07 -8.13
N PHE A 176 -3.26 -11.51 -8.69
CA PHE A 176 -2.32 -12.19 -9.58
C PHE A 176 -0.88 -12.00 -9.12
N LYS A 177 -0.01 -12.94 -9.50
CA LYS A 177 1.42 -12.91 -9.17
C LYS A 177 2.21 -12.29 -10.32
N LEU A 178 3.09 -11.34 -9.99
CA LEU A 178 4.04 -10.77 -10.94
C LEU A 178 5.17 -11.76 -11.24
N LYS A 179 5.59 -11.79 -12.51
CA LYS A 179 6.74 -12.55 -13.01
C LYS A 179 7.77 -11.57 -13.55
N TRP A 180 8.93 -11.53 -12.95
CA TRP A 180 10.03 -10.69 -13.43
C TRP A 180 10.60 -11.26 -14.72
N THR A 181 10.79 -10.41 -15.74
CA THR A 181 11.36 -10.80 -17.04
C THR A 181 12.81 -10.31 -17.19
N ASP A 182 13.23 -9.32 -16.39
CA ASP A 182 14.57 -8.75 -16.41
C ASP A 182 15.03 -8.36 -14.99
N LEU A 183 15.53 -9.32 -14.22
CA LEU A 183 16.03 -9.10 -12.85
C LEU A 183 17.31 -8.26 -12.78
N GLU A 184 18.01 -8.05 -13.89
CA GLU A 184 19.17 -7.16 -13.92
C GLU A 184 18.78 -5.70 -14.15
N HIS A 185 17.54 -5.43 -14.56
CA HIS A 185 17.06 -4.06 -14.71
C HIS A 185 17.12 -3.32 -13.36
N PRO A 186 17.65 -2.08 -13.29
CA PRO A 186 17.83 -1.36 -12.03
C PRO A 186 16.58 -1.30 -11.14
N ILE A 187 15.40 -1.19 -11.74
CA ILE A 187 14.12 -1.16 -11.01
C ILE A 187 13.90 -2.46 -10.22
N LEU A 188 14.22 -3.62 -10.82
CA LEU A 188 13.92 -4.94 -10.26
C LEU A 188 15.09 -5.58 -9.54
N LYS A 189 16.31 -5.10 -9.76
CA LYS A 189 17.52 -5.71 -9.21
C LYS A 189 17.45 -5.86 -7.69
N GLY A 190 17.58 -7.10 -7.24
CA GLY A 190 17.53 -7.48 -5.81
C GLY A 190 16.13 -7.52 -5.20
N LEU A 191 15.06 -7.48 -6.01
CA LEU A 191 13.71 -7.69 -5.52
C LEU A 191 13.42 -9.19 -5.30
N ASP A 192 12.51 -9.46 -4.37
CA ASP A 192 11.95 -10.79 -4.14
C ASP A 192 11.08 -11.24 -5.33
N GLU A 193 10.91 -12.56 -5.49
CA GLU A 193 10.12 -13.13 -6.58
C GLU A 193 8.61 -13.11 -6.34
N ASP A 194 8.17 -13.01 -5.08
CA ASP A 194 6.75 -13.14 -4.71
C ASP A 194 6.07 -11.79 -4.49
N TYR A 195 5.70 -11.15 -5.58
CA TYR A 195 4.89 -9.95 -5.60
C TYR A 195 3.51 -10.27 -6.14
N TYR A 196 2.48 -9.92 -5.38
CA TYR A 196 1.08 -10.11 -5.74
C TYR A 196 0.39 -8.76 -5.82
N ALA A 197 -0.45 -8.58 -6.84
CA ALA A 197 -1.29 -7.41 -7.02
C ALA A 197 -2.76 -7.83 -7.09
N THR A 198 -3.63 -7.06 -6.42
CA THR A 198 -5.09 -7.18 -6.57
C THR A 198 -5.58 -5.96 -7.33
N ASP A 199 -5.69 -6.08 -8.66
CA ASP A 199 -5.89 -4.94 -9.54
C ASP A 199 -6.75 -5.29 -10.76
N GLU A 200 -7.10 -4.27 -11.55
CA GLU A 200 -7.55 -4.43 -12.91
C GLU A 200 -6.37 -4.79 -13.81
N PHE A 201 -6.55 -5.81 -14.62
CA PHE A 201 -5.48 -6.29 -15.49
C PHE A 201 -5.71 -5.78 -16.92
N TYR A 202 -5.06 -4.67 -17.28
CA TYR A 202 -5.18 -4.07 -18.61
C TYR A 202 -4.42 -4.88 -19.67
N THR A 203 -5.07 -5.16 -20.80
CA THR A 203 -4.50 -5.97 -21.88
C THR A 203 -4.91 -5.45 -23.26
N LYS A 204 -4.27 -5.96 -24.31
CA LYS A 204 -4.55 -5.64 -25.72
C LYS A 204 -4.25 -4.18 -26.07
N PHE A 205 -3.15 -3.66 -25.56
CA PHE A 205 -2.69 -2.30 -25.87
C PHE A 205 -2.27 -2.10 -27.32
N GLY A 206 -2.38 -0.85 -27.79
CA GLY A 206 -1.70 -0.39 -28.99
C GLY A 206 -0.25 0.02 -28.71
N TYR A 207 0.56 -0.08 -29.74
CA TYR A 207 1.97 0.36 -29.70
C TYR A 207 2.28 1.11 -31.00
N GLN A 208 2.97 2.25 -30.90
CA GLN A 208 3.40 2.99 -32.09
C GLN A 208 4.57 2.28 -32.79
N PRO A 209 4.53 2.19 -34.13
CA PRO A 209 5.63 1.64 -34.90
C PRO A 209 6.96 2.32 -34.59
N GLY A 210 8.01 1.52 -34.37
CA GLY A 210 9.35 1.99 -34.07
C GLY A 210 9.62 2.34 -32.61
N VAL A 211 8.60 2.34 -31.73
CA VAL A 211 8.79 2.48 -30.28
C VAL A 211 9.17 1.11 -29.71
N LYS A 212 10.34 1.07 -29.04
CA LYS A 212 10.83 -0.14 -28.36
C LYS A 212 10.43 -0.09 -26.90
N VAL A 213 9.52 -0.97 -26.51
CA VAL A 213 9.09 -1.15 -25.12
C VAL A 213 9.80 -2.37 -24.55
N ASN A 214 10.48 -2.18 -23.42
CA ASN A 214 11.08 -3.26 -22.64
C ASN A 214 10.12 -3.67 -21.55
N VAL A 215 9.57 -4.89 -21.61
CA VAL A 215 8.68 -5.46 -20.59
C VAL A 215 9.57 -6.04 -19.49
N ILE A 216 9.53 -5.46 -18.30
CA ILE A 216 10.35 -5.90 -17.16
C ILE A 216 9.56 -6.79 -16.19
N ALA A 217 8.23 -6.78 -16.25
CA ALA A 217 7.38 -7.73 -15.53
C ALA A 217 6.13 -8.08 -16.33
N THR A 218 5.70 -9.34 -16.20
CA THR A 218 4.43 -9.86 -16.71
C THR A 218 3.63 -10.49 -15.58
N ALA A 219 2.35 -10.79 -15.85
CA ALA A 219 1.57 -11.70 -15.04
C ALA A 219 0.61 -12.50 -15.93
N TYR A 220 0.15 -13.65 -15.42
CA TYR A 220 -0.83 -14.47 -16.14
C TYR A 220 -2.23 -13.87 -15.99
N ASP A 221 -2.82 -13.49 -17.14
CA ASP A 221 -4.18 -12.97 -17.22
C ASP A 221 -5.18 -14.12 -17.31
N ASP A 222 -5.76 -14.49 -16.17
CA ASP A 222 -6.53 -15.72 -16.01
C ASP A 222 -7.91 -15.64 -16.68
N PRO A 223 -8.23 -16.57 -17.60
CA PRO A 223 -9.56 -16.67 -18.24
C PRO A 223 -10.73 -16.80 -17.27
N LYS A 224 -10.52 -17.35 -16.07
CA LYS A 224 -11.52 -17.39 -15.00
C LYS A 224 -12.08 -16.00 -14.68
N TYR A 225 -11.27 -14.97 -14.82
CA TYR A 225 -11.63 -13.57 -14.61
C TYR A 225 -11.86 -12.80 -15.92
N ARG A 226 -12.08 -13.49 -17.03
CA ARG A 226 -12.25 -12.95 -18.39
C ARG A 226 -10.95 -12.48 -19.02
N GLY A 227 -9.83 -12.98 -18.53
CA GLY A 227 -8.51 -12.68 -19.05
C GLY A 227 -8.17 -13.37 -20.37
N THR A 228 -7.00 -13.05 -20.92
CA THR A 228 -6.51 -13.51 -22.24
C THR A 228 -5.98 -14.94 -22.25
N GLY A 229 -5.68 -15.51 -21.08
CA GLY A 229 -5.03 -16.83 -20.94
C GLY A 229 -3.54 -16.82 -21.26
N LYS A 230 -2.89 -15.66 -21.17
CA LYS A 230 -1.46 -15.47 -21.47
C LYS A 230 -0.77 -14.65 -20.39
N ASP A 231 0.56 -14.70 -20.39
CA ASP A 231 1.37 -13.73 -19.66
C ASP A 231 1.34 -12.40 -20.43
N GLU A 232 0.81 -11.36 -19.81
CA GLU A 232 0.66 -10.02 -20.38
C GLU A 232 1.56 -9.01 -19.64
N PRO A 233 1.98 -7.91 -20.29
CA PRO A 233 2.83 -6.90 -19.67
C PRO A 233 2.16 -6.22 -18.47
N VAL A 234 2.92 -6.03 -17.40
CA VAL A 234 2.49 -5.29 -16.20
C VAL A 234 3.37 -4.08 -15.94
N LEU A 235 4.70 -4.24 -16.00
CA LEU A 235 5.67 -3.17 -15.83
C LEU A 235 6.54 -3.05 -17.08
N MET A 236 6.67 -1.84 -17.56
CA MET A 236 7.37 -1.56 -18.82
C MET A 236 8.31 -0.36 -18.70
N THR A 237 9.37 -0.37 -19.48
CA THR A 237 10.27 0.77 -19.62
C THR A 237 10.56 1.06 -21.09
N LEU A 238 10.82 2.31 -21.39
CA LEU A 238 11.19 2.73 -22.74
C LEU A 238 12.01 4.03 -22.69
N GLN A 239 12.56 4.39 -23.84
CA GLN A 239 13.26 5.65 -24.05
C GLN A 239 12.49 6.52 -25.04
N TYR A 240 12.39 7.81 -24.69
CA TYR A 240 11.92 8.85 -25.58
C TYR A 240 12.96 9.96 -25.69
N GLY A 241 13.60 10.08 -26.85
CA GLY A 241 14.80 10.91 -27.00
C GLY A 241 15.92 10.44 -26.07
N LYS A 242 16.37 11.29 -25.16
CA LYS A 242 17.34 10.95 -24.10
C LYS A 242 16.65 10.56 -22.78
N GLY A 243 15.35 10.77 -22.68
CA GLY A 243 14.57 10.55 -21.48
C GLY A 243 14.21 9.10 -21.27
N ARG A 244 13.83 8.78 -20.03
CA ARG A 244 13.47 7.43 -19.59
C ARG A 244 12.02 7.45 -19.12
N VAL A 245 11.26 6.45 -19.55
CA VAL A 245 9.86 6.31 -19.18
C VAL A 245 9.66 4.97 -18.47
N PHE A 246 9.04 5.02 -17.31
CA PHE A 246 8.52 3.85 -16.60
C PHE A 246 7.00 3.86 -16.68
N HIS A 247 6.42 2.73 -17.06
CA HIS A 247 4.98 2.57 -17.22
C HIS A 247 4.52 1.38 -16.38
N THR A 248 3.52 1.58 -15.54
CA THR A 248 2.85 0.52 -14.77
C THR A 248 1.36 0.53 -15.06
N ILE A 249 0.80 -0.65 -15.35
CA ILE A 249 -0.65 -0.82 -15.47
C ILE A 249 -1.34 -0.93 -14.12
N LEU A 250 -0.59 -1.06 -13.01
CA LEU A 250 -1.13 -1.17 -11.66
C LEU A 250 -1.53 0.21 -11.15
N GLY A 251 -2.53 0.26 -10.25
CA GLY A 251 -2.88 1.48 -9.55
C GLY A 251 -4.36 1.89 -9.60
N HIS A 252 -5.28 0.94 -9.90
CA HIS A 252 -6.71 1.22 -10.05
C HIS A 252 -7.32 1.98 -8.87
N ASP A 253 -7.02 1.57 -7.64
CA ASP A 253 -7.52 2.21 -6.42
C ASP A 253 -6.54 2.05 -5.24
N MET A 254 -6.93 2.58 -4.09
CA MET A 254 -6.11 2.52 -2.88
C MET A 254 -5.75 1.09 -2.45
N THR A 255 -6.58 0.10 -2.73
CA THR A 255 -6.27 -1.30 -2.40
C THR A 255 -5.08 -1.80 -3.22
N ALA A 256 -5.05 -1.48 -4.52
CA ALA A 256 -3.93 -1.82 -5.40
C ALA A 256 -2.67 -0.98 -5.09
N LEU A 257 -2.86 0.32 -4.86
CA LEU A 257 -1.75 1.26 -4.63
C LEU A 257 -0.93 0.97 -3.38
N VAL A 258 -1.54 0.45 -2.29
CA VAL A 258 -0.82 0.15 -1.05
C VAL A 258 0.02 -1.14 -1.13
N GLU A 259 -0.18 -1.95 -2.15
CA GLU A 259 0.51 -3.23 -2.28
C GLU A 259 1.99 -3.06 -2.64
N PRO A 260 2.88 -3.90 -2.08
CA PRO A 260 4.30 -3.88 -2.45
C PRO A 260 4.54 -4.08 -3.95
N ALA A 261 3.65 -4.79 -4.65
CA ALA A 261 3.68 -4.97 -6.09
C ALA A 261 3.59 -3.65 -6.87
N PHE A 262 2.89 -2.65 -6.32
CA PHE A 262 2.85 -1.29 -6.84
C PHE A 262 3.94 -0.41 -6.23
N VAL A 263 3.95 -0.26 -4.90
CA VAL A 263 4.80 0.73 -4.20
C VAL A 263 6.29 0.55 -4.53
N VAL A 264 6.77 -0.69 -4.49
CA VAL A 264 8.22 -0.94 -4.66
C VAL A 264 8.70 -0.62 -6.07
N PRO A 265 8.07 -1.13 -7.15
CA PRO A 265 8.44 -0.73 -8.51
C PRO A 265 8.17 0.75 -8.81
N PHE A 266 7.12 1.35 -8.24
CA PHE A 266 6.78 2.75 -8.45
C PHE A 266 7.88 3.70 -7.93
N VAL A 267 8.28 3.57 -6.67
CA VAL A 267 9.32 4.45 -6.11
C VAL A 267 10.68 4.24 -6.78
N ARG A 268 11.05 3.00 -7.08
CA ARG A 268 12.29 2.66 -7.78
C ARG A 268 12.25 3.07 -9.26
N GLY A 269 11.10 2.91 -9.90
CA GLY A 269 10.84 3.34 -11.28
C GLY A 269 10.92 4.85 -11.43
N THR A 270 10.41 5.59 -10.46
CA THR A 270 10.50 7.06 -10.42
C THR A 270 11.94 7.52 -10.29
N GLU A 271 12.74 6.90 -9.40
CA GLU A 271 14.15 7.23 -9.29
C GLU A 271 14.92 6.87 -10.58
N TRP A 272 14.67 5.68 -11.14
CA TRP A 272 15.32 5.28 -12.39
C TRP A 272 14.94 6.20 -13.56
N ALA A 273 13.68 6.57 -13.70
CA ALA A 273 13.25 7.50 -14.74
C ALA A 273 13.98 8.84 -14.61
N ALA A 274 14.11 9.36 -13.38
CA ALA A 274 14.80 10.62 -13.12
C ALA A 274 16.29 10.57 -13.44
N ILE A 275 17.02 9.59 -12.92
CA ILE A 275 18.50 9.60 -12.90
C ILE A 275 19.17 8.40 -13.59
N GLY A 276 18.41 7.42 -14.10
CA GLY A 276 18.92 6.24 -14.81
C GLY A 276 19.46 5.13 -13.94
N THR A 277 19.45 5.31 -12.62
CA THR A 277 19.89 4.33 -11.62
C THR A 277 18.88 4.24 -10.48
N VAL A 278 19.05 3.23 -9.62
CA VAL A 278 18.26 3.08 -8.40
C VAL A 278 19.21 2.97 -7.22
N THR A 279 19.09 3.92 -6.28
CA THR A 279 19.85 3.96 -5.03
C THR A 279 19.00 3.56 -3.83
N LEU A 280 17.68 3.55 -4.00
CA LEU A 280 16.73 3.12 -2.99
C LEU A 280 16.98 1.65 -2.59
N PRO A 281 16.95 1.33 -1.28
CA PRO A 281 17.16 -0.04 -0.82
C PRO A 281 16.08 -0.98 -1.33
N THR A 282 16.41 -2.25 -1.45
CA THR A 282 15.41 -3.29 -1.67
C THR A 282 14.60 -3.53 -0.40
N PRO A 283 13.39 -4.13 -0.47
CA PRO A 283 12.64 -4.52 0.72
C PRO A 283 13.45 -5.41 1.68
N ALA A 284 14.28 -6.31 1.17
CA ALA A 284 15.15 -7.15 1.99
C ALA A 284 16.18 -6.30 2.77
N GLN A 285 16.83 -5.35 2.12
CA GLN A 285 17.76 -4.41 2.78
C GLN A 285 17.02 -3.53 3.80
N ALA A 286 15.83 -3.03 3.45
CA ALA A 286 15.02 -2.23 4.34
C ALA A 286 14.56 -3.03 5.57
N ARG A 287 14.19 -4.32 5.43
CA ARG A 287 13.89 -5.20 6.57
C ARG A 287 15.11 -5.46 7.45
N ALA A 288 16.27 -5.67 6.83
CA ALA A 288 17.53 -5.84 7.59
C ALA A 288 17.87 -4.59 8.41
N GLN A 289 17.69 -3.40 7.83
CA GLN A 289 17.88 -2.14 8.54
C GLN A 289 16.86 -1.95 9.68
N ALA A 290 15.59 -2.29 9.44
CA ALA A 290 14.56 -2.26 10.48
C ALA A 290 14.90 -3.20 11.65
N ALA A 291 15.39 -4.40 11.35
CA ALA A 291 15.85 -5.34 12.39
C ALA A 291 17.04 -4.78 13.18
N ALA A 292 18.02 -4.15 12.50
CA ALA A 292 19.16 -3.50 13.16
C ALA A 292 18.72 -2.34 14.06
N ASN A 293 17.70 -1.59 13.67
CA ASN A 293 17.10 -0.51 14.45
C ASN A 293 16.12 -1.01 15.53
N LYS A 294 15.93 -2.32 15.63
CA LYS A 294 14.94 -2.93 16.52
C LYS A 294 13.49 -2.48 16.27
N SER A 295 13.14 -2.05 15.07
CA SER A 295 11.75 -1.82 14.68
C SER A 295 11.02 -3.15 14.51
N LEU A 296 9.71 -3.21 14.85
CA LEU A 296 8.90 -4.40 14.60
C LEU A 296 8.58 -4.51 13.10
N ARG A 297 8.74 -5.71 12.57
CA ARG A 297 8.38 -6.05 11.18
C ARG A 297 7.00 -6.70 11.18
N VAL A 298 6.04 -6.02 10.58
CA VAL A 298 4.63 -6.40 10.61
C VAL A 298 4.18 -6.80 9.20
N LEU A 299 3.44 -7.90 9.06
CA LEU A 299 2.71 -8.20 7.84
C LEU A 299 1.22 -7.94 8.09
N VAL A 300 0.64 -7.04 7.33
CA VAL A 300 -0.79 -6.72 7.34
C VAL A 300 -1.45 -7.51 6.22
N ILE A 301 -2.45 -8.32 6.54
CA ILE A 301 -3.18 -9.15 5.59
C ILE A 301 -4.60 -8.60 5.49
N THR A 302 -5.08 -8.38 4.27
CA THR A 302 -6.45 -7.94 3.97
C THR A 302 -7.05 -8.81 2.87
N GLY A 303 -8.24 -8.48 2.41
CA GLY A 303 -8.89 -9.18 1.29
C GLY A 303 -9.99 -10.15 1.72
N GLY A 304 -10.64 -10.75 0.73
CA GLY A 304 -11.75 -11.68 0.94
C GLY A 304 -13.05 -11.06 1.43
N HIS A 305 -13.01 -9.81 1.89
CA HIS A 305 -14.14 -8.99 2.34
C HIS A 305 -13.95 -7.55 1.88
N ALA A 306 -15.03 -6.86 1.54
CA ALA A 306 -14.98 -5.44 1.25
C ALA A 306 -14.65 -4.64 2.53
N TYR A 307 -13.74 -3.69 2.45
CA TYR A 307 -13.34 -2.87 3.58
C TYR A 307 -13.03 -1.43 3.13
N ASN A 308 -13.05 -0.50 4.08
CA ASN A 308 -12.69 0.89 3.81
C ASN A 308 -11.17 1.09 3.91
N THR A 309 -10.57 1.67 2.90
CA THR A 309 -9.11 1.88 2.79
C THR A 309 -8.55 2.83 3.85
N SER A 310 -9.40 3.59 4.57
CA SER A 310 -8.97 4.32 5.77
C SER A 310 -8.31 3.42 6.83
N PHE A 311 -8.51 2.09 6.75
CA PHE A 311 -7.82 1.11 7.58
C PHE A 311 -6.30 1.29 7.57
N TYR A 312 -5.70 1.57 6.43
CA TYR A 312 -4.24 1.74 6.33
C TYR A 312 -3.72 2.93 7.15
N SER A 313 -4.56 3.94 7.41
CA SER A 313 -4.18 5.08 8.25
C SER A 313 -3.93 4.68 9.72
N VAL A 314 -4.40 3.51 10.14
CA VAL A 314 -4.16 2.98 11.49
C VAL A 314 -2.67 2.78 11.77
N PHE A 315 -1.88 2.57 10.72
CA PHE A 315 -0.43 2.34 10.81
C PHE A 315 0.41 3.62 10.61
N ASP A 316 -0.21 4.77 10.37
CA ASP A 316 0.49 6.03 10.11
C ASP A 316 1.12 6.62 11.38
N GLY A 317 2.31 7.19 11.23
CA GLY A 317 2.99 7.95 12.29
C GLY A 317 3.66 7.11 13.36
N TYR A 318 4.03 5.86 13.07
CA TYR A 318 4.72 4.97 14.00
C TYR A 318 6.15 4.69 13.54
N ASP A 319 7.14 5.22 14.26
CA ASP A 319 8.57 5.07 13.92
C ASP A 319 9.17 3.74 14.41
N ASP A 320 8.47 3.05 15.31
CA ASP A 320 8.92 1.84 16.00
C ASP A 320 8.45 0.54 15.32
N LEU A 321 7.71 0.64 14.22
CA LEU A 321 7.31 -0.48 13.39
C LEU A 321 7.43 -0.17 11.90
N VAL A 322 7.61 -1.23 11.12
CA VAL A 322 7.56 -1.20 9.65
C VAL A 322 6.62 -2.31 9.20
N TRP A 323 5.83 -2.08 8.17
CA TRP A 323 4.84 -3.04 7.73
C TRP A 323 4.86 -3.25 6.22
N ASP A 324 4.57 -4.50 5.83
CA ASP A 324 4.26 -4.90 4.46
C ASP A 324 2.77 -5.27 4.38
N HIS A 325 2.23 -5.25 3.20
CA HIS A 325 0.86 -5.67 2.91
C HIS A 325 0.84 -6.97 2.09
N ALA A 326 -0.11 -7.84 2.41
CA ALA A 326 -0.47 -8.99 1.59
C ALA A 326 -1.98 -8.93 1.28
N PRO A 327 -2.38 -9.04 -0.01
CA PRO A 327 -3.78 -8.86 -0.42
C PRO A 327 -4.66 -10.09 -0.17
N SER A 328 -4.08 -11.16 0.34
CA SER A 328 -4.78 -12.40 0.70
C SER A 328 -3.94 -13.29 1.58
N ASN A 329 -4.58 -14.23 2.25
CA ASN A 329 -3.90 -15.27 3.04
C ASN A 329 -3.00 -16.16 2.19
N GLU A 330 -3.43 -16.53 0.99
CA GLU A 330 -2.60 -17.36 0.10
C GLU A 330 -1.34 -16.61 -0.35
N ALA A 331 -1.43 -15.30 -0.60
CA ALA A 331 -0.26 -14.46 -0.88
C ALA A 331 0.66 -14.36 0.35
N ALA A 332 0.09 -14.14 1.55
CA ALA A 332 0.84 -14.03 2.79
C ALA A 332 1.60 -15.32 3.14
N PHE A 333 0.94 -16.46 3.02
CA PHE A 333 1.46 -17.75 3.43
C PHE A 333 1.96 -18.61 2.28
N SER A 334 2.22 -18.03 1.10
CA SER A 334 2.81 -18.73 -0.05
C SER A 334 4.20 -19.30 0.23
N ARG A 335 4.86 -18.85 1.30
CA ARG A 335 6.19 -19.26 1.75
C ARG A 335 6.37 -19.10 3.25
N ASP A 336 7.51 -19.60 3.78
CA ASP A 336 7.92 -19.34 5.16
C ASP A 336 8.22 -17.84 5.37
N ILE A 337 7.57 -17.25 6.37
CA ILE A 337 7.67 -15.82 6.69
C ILE A 337 8.32 -15.53 8.06
N ARG A 338 8.77 -16.56 8.79
CA ARG A 338 9.30 -16.43 10.17
C ARG A 338 10.47 -15.47 10.29
N GLU A 339 11.38 -15.49 9.30
CA GLU A 339 12.55 -14.62 9.29
C GLU A 339 12.24 -13.20 8.78
N ARG A 340 11.06 -13.02 8.18
CA ARG A 340 10.67 -11.75 7.54
C ARG A 340 9.88 -10.84 8.47
N TYR A 341 9.01 -11.42 9.31
CA TYR A 341 8.09 -10.67 10.15
C TYR A 341 8.13 -11.13 11.60
N ASP A 342 7.72 -10.23 12.48
CA ASP A 342 7.64 -10.44 13.93
C ASP A 342 6.18 -10.55 14.39
N VAL A 343 5.28 -9.87 13.67
CA VAL A 343 3.84 -9.83 13.97
C VAL A 343 3.03 -9.90 12.68
N LEU A 344 1.93 -10.67 12.71
CA LEU A 344 0.85 -10.61 11.72
C LEU A 344 -0.28 -9.74 12.23
N VAL A 345 -0.90 -8.97 11.34
CA VAL A 345 -2.18 -8.29 11.56
C VAL A 345 -3.15 -8.81 10.52
N LEU A 346 -4.14 -9.58 10.96
CA LEU A 346 -5.19 -10.13 10.10
C LEU A 346 -6.37 -9.16 10.11
N TYR A 347 -6.73 -8.65 8.96
CA TYR A 347 -7.89 -7.81 8.69
C TYR A 347 -8.50 -8.23 7.35
N ASP A 348 -8.77 -9.50 7.24
CA ASP A 348 -9.23 -10.17 6.04
C ASP A 348 -10.39 -11.11 6.37
N TYR A 349 -10.93 -11.73 5.36
CA TYR A 349 -11.86 -12.83 5.51
C TYR A 349 -11.47 -13.98 4.59
N SER A 350 -11.09 -15.10 5.16
CA SER A 350 -10.82 -16.31 4.43
C SER A 350 -11.46 -17.52 5.13
N PRO A 351 -12.47 -18.15 4.53
CA PRO A 351 -13.14 -19.29 5.14
C PRO A 351 -12.21 -20.49 5.32
N ASP A 352 -11.17 -20.57 4.53
CA ASP A 352 -10.18 -21.64 4.55
C ASP A 352 -8.80 -21.17 4.09
N LEU A 353 -7.79 -22.01 4.29
CA LEU A 353 -6.40 -21.81 3.89
C LEU A 353 -5.84 -23.13 3.35
N SER A 354 -5.04 -23.08 2.29
CA SER A 354 -4.38 -24.27 1.73
C SER A 354 -3.50 -24.98 2.74
N ASP A 355 -3.25 -26.28 2.58
CA ASP A 355 -2.40 -27.03 3.50
C ASP A 355 -0.97 -26.46 3.61
N PRO A 356 -0.30 -26.01 2.53
CA PRO A 356 0.96 -25.29 2.65
C PRO A 356 0.83 -23.99 3.44
N GLY A 357 -0.24 -23.23 3.22
CA GLY A 357 -0.52 -22.00 3.96
C GLY A 357 -0.74 -22.26 5.44
N ARG A 358 -1.56 -23.27 5.79
CA ARG A 358 -1.77 -23.72 7.18
C ARG A 358 -0.46 -24.11 7.86
N LYS A 359 0.43 -24.80 7.13
CA LYS A 359 1.75 -25.16 7.65
C LYS A 359 2.58 -23.91 7.95
N ASN A 360 2.67 -22.97 7.02
CA ASN A 360 3.47 -21.76 7.18
C ASN A 360 2.95 -20.86 8.31
N LEU A 361 1.62 -20.71 8.47
CA LEU A 361 1.01 -20.01 9.59
C LEU A 361 1.29 -20.71 10.92
N ARG A 362 1.17 -22.05 10.98
CA ARG A 362 1.49 -22.83 12.18
C ARG A 362 2.94 -22.66 12.57
N ASP A 363 3.86 -22.81 11.62
CA ASP A 363 5.29 -22.66 11.86
C ASP A 363 5.65 -21.25 12.38
N PHE A 364 4.96 -20.21 11.87
CA PHE A 364 5.12 -18.83 12.33
C PHE A 364 4.74 -18.68 13.81
N LEU A 365 3.58 -19.22 14.20
CA LEU A 365 3.11 -19.20 15.57
C LEU A 365 3.97 -20.03 16.51
N GLU A 366 4.39 -21.22 16.07
CA GLU A 366 5.24 -22.11 16.87
C GLU A 366 6.66 -21.56 17.06
N ALA A 367 7.10 -20.63 16.19
CA ALA A 367 8.31 -19.85 16.38
C ALA A 367 8.15 -18.68 17.40
N GLY A 368 6.98 -18.55 18.04
CA GLY A 368 6.72 -17.52 19.04
C GLY A 368 6.39 -16.15 18.48
N LYS A 369 6.11 -16.05 17.18
CA LYS A 369 5.75 -14.80 16.51
C LYS A 369 4.30 -14.42 16.80
N GLY A 370 4.01 -13.11 16.95
CA GLY A 370 2.71 -12.65 17.42
C GLY A 370 1.66 -12.46 16.34
N VAL A 371 0.39 -12.48 16.75
CA VAL A 371 -0.75 -12.21 15.84
C VAL A 371 -1.76 -11.27 16.49
N VAL A 372 -2.20 -10.28 15.73
CA VAL A 372 -3.34 -9.41 16.03
C VAL A 372 -4.45 -9.73 15.03
N VAL A 373 -5.57 -10.21 15.53
CA VAL A 373 -6.76 -10.54 14.75
C VAL A 373 -7.75 -9.40 14.89
N LEU A 374 -8.13 -8.76 13.81
CA LEU A 374 -8.98 -7.59 13.81
C LEU A 374 -10.34 -7.90 13.18
N HIS A 375 -11.38 -7.45 13.85
CA HIS A 375 -12.73 -7.35 13.34
C HIS A 375 -13.21 -8.65 12.68
N HIS A 376 -13.55 -8.62 11.38
CA HIS A 376 -14.12 -9.76 10.64
C HIS A 376 -13.14 -10.93 10.45
N ALA A 377 -11.83 -10.76 10.70
CA ALA A 377 -10.88 -11.87 10.70
C ALA A 377 -11.14 -12.92 11.80
N ILE A 378 -12.06 -12.66 12.74
CA ILE A 378 -12.59 -13.67 13.67
C ILE A 378 -13.33 -14.81 12.94
N ALA A 379 -13.74 -14.59 11.69
CA ALA A 379 -14.41 -15.57 10.85
C ALA A 379 -13.45 -16.39 9.98
N ASP A 380 -12.13 -16.12 10.07
CA ASP A 380 -11.14 -16.85 9.29
C ASP A 380 -11.04 -18.32 9.68
N TYR A 381 -10.76 -19.14 8.68
CA TYR A 381 -10.44 -20.56 8.79
C TYR A 381 -11.45 -21.34 9.64
N ASN A 382 -12.74 -21.06 9.48
CA ASN A 382 -13.82 -21.72 10.24
C ASN A 382 -13.78 -23.25 10.12
N SER A 383 -13.24 -23.79 9.02
CA SER A 383 -13.02 -25.21 8.81
C SER A 383 -11.86 -25.81 9.61
N TRP A 384 -11.06 -24.97 10.28
CA TRP A 384 -9.83 -25.38 10.98
C TRP A 384 -9.94 -25.20 12.50
N PRO A 385 -10.44 -26.22 13.28
CA PRO A 385 -10.70 -26.11 14.72
C PRO A 385 -9.50 -25.63 15.54
N TRP A 386 -8.30 -26.09 15.21
CA TRP A 386 -7.07 -25.65 15.88
C TRP A 386 -6.92 -24.12 15.89
N TRP A 387 -7.27 -23.45 14.79
CA TRP A 387 -7.14 -21.99 14.68
C TRP A 387 -8.06 -21.27 15.67
N TRP A 388 -9.37 -21.54 15.62
CA TRP A 388 -10.32 -20.78 16.41
C TRP A 388 -10.47 -21.28 17.85
N GLN A 389 -10.21 -22.58 18.15
CA GLN A 389 -10.28 -23.11 19.51
C GLN A 389 -9.02 -22.82 20.31
N GLU A 390 -7.85 -23.12 19.74
CA GLU A 390 -6.59 -23.03 20.47
C GLU A 390 -5.90 -21.67 20.26
N VAL A 391 -5.81 -21.19 18.98
CA VAL A 391 -5.01 -20.01 18.67
C VAL A 391 -5.74 -18.71 18.98
N VAL A 392 -6.98 -18.51 18.49
CA VAL A 392 -7.72 -17.24 18.67
C VAL A 392 -8.51 -17.24 19.97
N GLY A 393 -9.04 -18.38 20.36
CA GLY A 393 -9.94 -18.53 21.50
C GLY A 393 -11.36 -18.07 21.22
N GLY A 394 -11.75 -18.02 19.94
CA GLY A 394 -13.10 -17.67 19.52
C GLY A 394 -13.29 -17.70 18.02
N ARG A 395 -14.55 -17.74 17.58
CA ARG A 395 -14.92 -17.66 16.17
C ARG A 395 -16.27 -16.96 15.96
N TYR A 396 -16.43 -16.36 14.78
CA TYR A 396 -17.75 -16.04 14.22
C TYR A 396 -18.31 -17.28 13.54
N LEU A 397 -19.46 -17.77 14.01
CA LEU A 397 -20.07 -18.98 13.50
C LEU A 397 -20.85 -18.67 12.22
N LEU A 398 -20.32 -19.03 11.08
CA LEU A 398 -20.89 -18.73 9.75
C LEU A 398 -22.23 -19.45 9.47
N LYS A 399 -22.43 -20.61 10.09
CA LYS A 399 -23.64 -21.43 9.99
C LYS A 399 -23.97 -22.01 11.36
N ALA A 400 -25.22 -22.34 11.60
CA ALA A 400 -25.62 -23.05 12.81
C ALA A 400 -24.84 -24.38 12.95
N ASP A 401 -24.45 -24.71 14.18
CA ASP A 401 -23.71 -25.94 14.54
C ASP A 401 -24.51 -26.64 15.66
N GLY A 402 -25.24 -27.66 15.28
CA GLY A 402 -26.24 -28.29 16.18
C GLY A 402 -27.30 -27.28 16.66
N ASP A 403 -27.43 -27.16 17.97
CA ASP A 403 -28.37 -26.23 18.61
C ASP A 403 -27.83 -24.80 18.73
N VAL A 404 -26.58 -24.56 18.34
CA VAL A 404 -25.96 -23.23 18.41
C VAL A 404 -26.28 -22.45 17.12
N PRO A 405 -27.00 -21.30 17.19
CA PRO A 405 -27.33 -20.52 16.01
C PRO A 405 -26.07 -19.86 15.42
N ALA A 406 -26.11 -19.56 14.13
CA ALA A 406 -25.10 -18.76 13.47
C ALA A 406 -24.94 -17.40 14.16
N SER A 407 -23.70 -16.89 14.19
CA SER A 407 -23.42 -15.53 14.65
C SER A 407 -24.07 -14.48 13.74
N LYS A 408 -24.28 -13.30 14.26
CA LYS A 408 -24.90 -12.17 13.55
C LYS A 408 -24.03 -10.93 13.67
N PHE A 409 -24.17 -10.03 12.73
CA PHE A 409 -23.57 -8.70 12.79
C PHE A 409 -24.64 -7.61 12.67
N LYS A 410 -24.31 -6.42 13.12
CA LYS A 410 -25.13 -5.22 12.95
C LYS A 410 -24.23 -4.02 12.71
N GLU A 411 -24.42 -3.37 11.57
CA GLU A 411 -23.66 -2.20 11.17
C GLU A 411 -24.17 -0.92 11.83
N GLY A 412 -23.30 0.07 11.95
CA GLY A 412 -23.65 1.44 12.34
C GLY A 412 -24.15 1.58 13.76
N VAL A 413 -23.73 0.70 14.67
CA VAL A 413 -24.14 0.72 16.08
C VAL A 413 -23.27 1.69 16.87
N ASP A 414 -23.91 2.61 17.60
CA ASP A 414 -23.20 3.41 18.60
C ASP A 414 -22.91 2.56 19.82
N VAL A 415 -21.63 2.27 20.05
CA VAL A 415 -21.18 1.39 21.11
C VAL A 415 -20.23 2.08 22.08
N VAL A 416 -20.50 1.92 23.37
CA VAL A 416 -19.57 2.31 24.44
C VAL A 416 -18.76 1.08 24.83
N VAL A 417 -17.47 1.16 24.66
CA VAL A 417 -16.51 0.10 24.97
C VAL A 417 -15.64 0.53 26.14
N GLN A 418 -15.49 -0.32 27.14
CA GLN A 418 -14.77 -0.01 28.36
C GLN A 418 -13.66 -1.03 28.64
N PRO A 419 -12.49 -0.59 29.13
CA PRO A 419 -11.50 -1.50 29.69
C PRO A 419 -12.08 -2.27 30.88
N THR A 420 -11.74 -3.56 30.96
CA THR A 420 -12.05 -4.39 32.13
C THR A 420 -11.06 -4.07 33.29
N SER A 421 -11.23 -4.74 34.42
CA SER A 421 -10.25 -4.66 35.51
C SER A 421 -8.92 -5.37 35.21
N GLU A 422 -8.85 -6.15 34.12
CA GLU A 422 -7.63 -6.84 33.70
C GLU A 422 -6.56 -5.81 33.25
N ARG A 423 -5.44 -5.82 33.94
CA ARG A 423 -4.32 -4.93 33.59
C ARG A 423 -3.53 -5.51 32.44
N SER A 424 -3.48 -4.80 31.34
CA SER A 424 -2.72 -5.22 30.14
C SER A 424 -1.96 -4.04 29.53
N PRO A 425 -0.74 -4.27 29.03
CA PRO A 425 -0.04 -3.28 28.21
C PRO A 425 -0.86 -2.86 26.98
N ILE A 426 -1.72 -3.75 26.47
CA ILE A 426 -2.59 -3.49 25.29
C ILE A 426 -3.58 -2.36 25.58
N THR A 427 -4.16 -2.32 26.77
CA THR A 427 -5.11 -1.27 27.21
C THR A 427 -4.45 -0.09 27.90
N SER A 428 -3.12 0.02 27.84
CA SER A 428 -2.39 1.16 28.41
C SER A 428 -2.82 2.48 27.76
N ALA A 429 -3.23 3.44 28.58
CA ALA A 429 -3.76 4.74 28.17
C ALA A 429 -5.01 4.65 27.26
N ILE A 430 -5.76 3.59 27.37
CA ILE A 430 -7.10 3.43 26.77
C ILE A 430 -8.14 3.66 27.88
N GLY A 431 -8.98 4.66 27.67
CA GLY A 431 -10.17 4.92 28.46
C GLY A 431 -11.44 4.36 27.77
N PRO A 432 -12.63 4.67 28.31
CA PRO A 432 -13.88 4.39 27.62
C PRO A 432 -13.89 4.99 26.22
N MET A 433 -14.32 4.22 25.21
CA MET A 433 -14.45 4.65 23.83
C MET A 433 -15.92 4.68 23.46
N HIS A 434 -16.35 5.78 22.83
CA HIS A 434 -17.68 5.90 22.24
C HIS A 434 -17.52 5.97 20.73
N VAL A 435 -17.79 4.86 20.05
CA VAL A 435 -17.50 4.72 18.62
C VAL A 435 -18.72 4.14 17.91
N LYS A 436 -18.95 4.60 16.68
CA LYS A 436 -19.94 4.00 15.78
C LYS A 436 -19.22 2.95 14.94
N ASP A 437 -19.67 1.68 15.05
CA ASP A 437 -19.00 0.56 14.38
C ASP A 437 -19.98 -0.57 14.04
N GLU A 438 -19.51 -1.59 13.36
CA GLU A 438 -20.19 -2.88 13.26
C GLU A 438 -19.89 -3.71 14.51
N VAL A 439 -20.90 -4.40 15.01
CA VAL A 439 -20.78 -5.26 16.19
C VAL A 439 -21.26 -6.68 15.91
N TYR A 440 -20.73 -7.64 16.67
CA TYR A 440 -21.02 -9.07 16.52
C TYR A 440 -21.82 -9.61 17.70
N LYS A 441 -22.75 -10.53 17.41
CA LYS A 441 -23.58 -11.23 18.39
C LYS A 441 -23.58 -12.73 18.15
N GLY A 442 -23.45 -13.51 19.21
CA GLY A 442 -23.45 -14.98 19.17
C GLY A 442 -22.09 -15.55 18.74
N LEU A 443 -20.99 -14.87 19.04
CA LEU A 443 -19.65 -15.42 18.90
C LEU A 443 -19.47 -16.64 19.82
N GLN A 444 -18.78 -17.67 19.34
CA GLN A 444 -18.29 -18.74 20.21
C GLN A 444 -16.95 -18.30 20.81
N ILE A 445 -16.93 -17.98 22.09
CA ILE A 445 -15.75 -17.47 22.80
C ILE A 445 -15.36 -18.47 23.89
N SER A 446 -14.09 -18.83 23.96
CA SER A 446 -13.53 -19.68 25.01
C SER A 446 -13.60 -18.99 26.38
N LYS A 447 -13.89 -19.75 27.42
CA LYS A 447 -13.88 -19.24 28.81
C LYS A 447 -12.47 -18.93 29.33
N GLU A 448 -11.44 -19.36 28.59
CA GLU A 448 -10.03 -19.21 28.99
C GLU A 448 -9.40 -17.92 28.45
N VAL A 449 -10.10 -17.17 27.59
CA VAL A 449 -9.60 -15.89 27.08
C VAL A 449 -9.56 -14.84 28.20
N LYS A 450 -8.58 -13.96 28.15
CA LYS A 450 -8.50 -12.80 29.04
C LYS A 450 -9.14 -11.60 28.37
N VAL A 451 -10.36 -11.26 28.80
CA VAL A 451 -11.12 -10.14 28.24
C VAL A 451 -10.49 -8.81 28.68
N LEU A 452 -10.12 -7.97 27.72
CA LEU A 452 -9.48 -6.68 27.92
C LEU A 452 -10.46 -5.51 27.81
N LEU A 453 -11.39 -5.60 26.86
CA LEU A 453 -12.42 -4.60 26.60
C LEU A 453 -13.79 -5.27 26.56
N THR A 454 -14.78 -4.57 27.08
CA THR A 454 -16.17 -5.06 27.14
C THR A 454 -17.17 -3.97 26.79
N THR A 455 -18.40 -4.39 26.46
CA THR A 455 -19.56 -3.51 26.26
C THR A 455 -20.79 -4.14 26.91
N ASP A 456 -21.75 -3.32 27.25
CA ASP A 456 -23.10 -3.72 27.68
C ASP A 456 -24.17 -3.52 26.60
N ASN A 457 -23.73 -3.15 25.38
CA ASN A 457 -24.64 -2.94 24.24
C ASN A 457 -25.38 -4.25 23.91
N PRO A 458 -26.75 -4.25 23.85
CA PRO A 458 -27.54 -5.46 23.62
C PRO A 458 -27.36 -6.08 22.24
N ASP A 459 -26.87 -5.31 21.24
CA ASP A 459 -26.63 -5.78 19.89
C ASP A 459 -25.25 -6.45 19.74
N ALA A 460 -24.39 -6.39 20.77
CA ALA A 460 -23.06 -6.96 20.77
C ALA A 460 -22.91 -8.10 21.79
N ASP A 461 -21.89 -8.94 21.64
CA ASP A 461 -21.38 -9.75 22.73
C ASP A 461 -20.53 -8.88 23.69
N GLY A 462 -20.54 -9.20 25.00
CA GLY A 462 -19.83 -8.39 25.99
C GLY A 462 -18.34 -8.25 25.70
N PRO A 463 -17.58 -9.34 25.43
CA PRO A 463 -16.17 -9.26 25.06
C PRO A 463 -15.96 -8.57 23.71
N ILE A 464 -15.24 -7.45 23.71
CA ILE A 464 -14.86 -6.66 22.51
C ILE A 464 -13.39 -6.85 22.15
N ALA A 465 -12.53 -7.15 23.12
CA ALA A 465 -11.14 -7.52 22.87
C ALA A 465 -10.65 -8.48 23.93
N TRP A 466 -9.81 -9.43 23.52
CA TRP A 466 -9.22 -10.40 24.45
C TRP A 466 -7.86 -10.88 24.02
N VAL A 467 -7.08 -11.35 24.99
CA VAL A 467 -5.87 -12.13 24.77
C VAL A 467 -6.24 -13.60 24.79
N SER A 468 -5.75 -14.32 23.78
CA SER A 468 -5.92 -15.77 23.66
C SER A 468 -5.14 -16.53 24.75
N PRO A 469 -5.61 -17.74 25.17
CA PRO A 469 -4.87 -18.61 26.05
C PRO A 469 -3.70 -19.34 25.36
N TYR A 470 -3.47 -19.16 24.06
CA TYR A 470 -2.44 -19.87 23.30
C TYR A 470 -1.03 -19.57 23.84
N LEU A 471 -0.32 -20.63 24.28
CA LEU A 471 0.93 -20.47 25.02
C LEU A 471 2.18 -20.32 24.13
N LYS A 472 2.12 -20.78 22.88
CA LYS A 472 3.30 -20.76 22.00
C LYS A 472 3.54 -19.40 21.36
N SER A 473 2.51 -18.55 21.30
CA SER A 473 2.54 -17.25 20.66
C SER A 473 1.63 -16.26 21.38
N ARG A 474 1.85 -14.96 21.16
CA ARG A 474 1.00 -13.88 21.67
C ARG A 474 -0.07 -13.55 20.66
N VAL A 475 -1.31 -13.89 20.98
CA VAL A 475 -2.45 -13.67 20.10
C VAL A 475 -3.47 -12.79 20.80
N VAL A 476 -3.95 -11.76 20.12
CA VAL A 476 -4.98 -10.84 20.58
C VAL A 476 -6.03 -10.63 19.52
N TYR A 477 -7.30 -10.62 19.92
CA TYR A 477 -8.42 -10.26 19.07
C TYR A 477 -9.03 -8.91 19.50
N ILE A 478 -9.45 -8.10 18.51
CA ILE A 478 -10.15 -6.83 18.69
C ILE A 478 -11.34 -6.80 17.72
N ALA A 479 -12.56 -6.72 18.25
CA ALA A 479 -13.80 -6.76 17.47
C ALA A 479 -14.10 -5.45 16.72
N LEU A 480 -13.55 -4.31 17.17
CA LEU A 480 -13.72 -3.01 16.51
C LEU A 480 -12.92 -2.91 15.21
N GLY A 481 -13.36 -2.00 14.31
CA GLY A 481 -12.57 -1.62 13.16
C GLY A 481 -13.22 -1.86 11.81
N HIS A 482 -14.55 -1.86 11.70
CA HIS A 482 -15.22 -2.05 10.41
C HIS A 482 -15.01 -0.87 9.44
N GLY A 483 -15.08 0.35 9.94
CA GLY A 483 -15.17 1.53 9.09
C GLY A 483 -14.34 2.74 9.52
N PRO A 484 -14.44 3.84 8.74
CA PRO A 484 -13.65 5.04 8.94
C PRO A 484 -13.79 5.66 10.33
N GLU A 485 -14.96 5.52 10.97
CA GLU A 485 -15.22 6.04 12.30
C GLU A 485 -14.28 5.40 13.32
N ALA A 486 -14.14 4.07 13.28
CA ALA A 486 -13.18 3.35 14.11
C ALA A 486 -11.73 3.65 13.70
N HIS A 487 -11.41 3.57 12.41
CA HIS A 487 -10.04 3.76 11.90
C HIS A 487 -9.45 5.12 12.27
N ARG A 488 -10.27 6.17 12.29
CA ARG A 488 -9.87 7.55 12.65
C ARG A 488 -9.88 7.79 14.15
N TYR A 489 -10.47 6.90 14.96
CA TYR A 489 -10.60 7.09 16.39
C TYR A 489 -9.24 6.94 17.10
N PRO A 490 -8.72 7.99 17.77
CA PRO A 490 -7.35 7.95 18.30
C PRO A 490 -7.10 6.82 19.29
N ALA A 491 -8.09 6.48 20.13
CA ALA A 491 -7.94 5.39 21.10
C ALA A 491 -7.94 4.01 20.42
N TYR A 492 -8.71 3.82 19.34
CA TYR A 492 -8.64 2.59 18.53
C TYR A 492 -7.27 2.42 17.89
N ARG A 493 -6.74 3.47 17.25
CA ARG A 493 -5.38 3.44 16.67
C ARG A 493 -4.33 3.09 17.71
N ARG A 494 -4.42 3.68 18.90
CA ARG A 494 -3.54 3.35 20.03
C ARG A 494 -3.72 1.90 20.49
N LEU A 495 -4.95 1.40 20.57
CA LEU A 495 -5.24 0.03 20.95
C LEU A 495 -4.58 -0.97 19.98
N VAL A 496 -4.74 -0.76 18.67
CA VAL A 496 -4.12 -1.61 17.64
C VAL A 496 -2.58 -1.53 17.73
N LYS A 497 -2.00 -0.32 17.87
CA LYS A 497 -0.56 -0.17 18.07
C LYS A 497 -0.05 -0.92 19.30
N ASN A 498 -0.71 -0.74 20.44
CA ASN A 498 -0.33 -1.43 21.68
C ASN A 498 -0.42 -2.95 21.51
N ALA A 499 -1.44 -3.45 20.80
CA ALA A 499 -1.61 -4.87 20.50
C ALA A 499 -0.44 -5.40 19.66
N ILE A 500 -0.04 -4.68 18.62
CA ILE A 500 1.10 -5.05 17.76
C ILE A 500 2.41 -5.08 18.58
N ILE A 501 2.69 -4.05 19.37
CA ILE A 501 3.89 -3.96 20.21
C ILE A 501 3.92 -5.12 21.21
N TRP A 502 2.79 -5.40 21.86
CA TRP A 502 2.67 -6.51 22.82
C TRP A 502 2.83 -7.87 22.12
N ALA A 503 2.18 -8.07 20.97
CA ALA A 503 2.30 -9.30 20.20
C ALA A 503 3.75 -9.54 19.75
N GLY A 504 4.47 -8.48 19.38
CA GLY A 504 5.90 -8.51 19.05
C GLY A 504 6.85 -8.68 20.23
N GLY A 505 6.33 -8.94 21.42
CA GLY A 505 7.16 -9.22 22.61
C GLY A 505 7.80 -8.00 23.25
N ARG A 506 7.35 -6.79 22.92
CA ARG A 506 7.92 -5.53 23.45
C ARG A 506 7.03 -4.92 24.55
N GLN A 507 7.62 -4.01 25.31
CA GLN A 507 6.86 -3.22 26.28
C GLN A 507 6.22 -2.04 25.55
N THR A 508 4.91 -1.84 25.77
CA THR A 508 4.23 -0.63 25.29
C THR A 508 4.80 0.59 26.04
N PRO A 509 5.02 1.72 25.35
CA PRO A 509 5.38 2.96 26.02
C PRO A 509 4.32 3.31 27.07
N GLY A 510 4.74 3.51 28.30
CA GLY A 510 3.86 4.03 29.35
C GLY A 510 3.36 5.44 28.96
N PRO A 511 2.29 5.93 29.60
CA PRO A 511 1.81 7.29 29.37
C PRO A 511 2.98 8.26 29.57
N ALA A 512 3.16 9.21 28.63
CA ALA A 512 4.17 10.24 28.76
C ALA A 512 4.03 10.90 30.15
N ARG A 513 5.07 10.83 30.95
CA ARG A 513 5.06 11.54 32.25
C ARG A 513 4.91 13.03 31.94
N PRO A 514 3.90 13.71 32.53
CA PRO A 514 3.82 15.16 32.38
C PRO A 514 5.17 15.75 32.80
N GLY A 515 5.77 16.49 31.86
CA GLY A 515 7.07 17.12 32.13
C GLY A 515 7.00 17.91 33.44
N ARG A 516 7.89 17.63 34.35
CA ARG A 516 8.15 18.56 35.47
C ARG A 516 8.62 19.87 34.83
N LYS A 517 7.76 20.91 34.95
CA LYS A 517 8.15 22.27 34.64
C LYS A 517 9.17 22.74 35.70
#